data_c8dfb0bac60756bcdf2b8d112a23e969
#
_entry.id   c8dfb0bac60756bcdf2b8d112a23e969
#
_cell.length_a   1.000
_cell.length_b   1.000
_cell.length_c   1.000
_cell.angle_alpha   90.00
_cell.angle_beta   90.00
_cell.angle_gamma   90.00
#
_symmetry.space_group_name_H-M   'P 1'
#
loop_
_entity.id
_entity.type
_entity.pdbx_description
1 polymer ?
#
loop_
_entity_poly.entity_id
_entity_poly.type
_entity_poly.pdbx_seq_one_letter_code
_entity_poly.pdbx_strand_id
1 'polypeptide(L)'
;MDLFGLNRFFNAPEENRPPKKGPARYFEVLYDNLGAILGANLLTCVGFLPLALGVSLGVVLGNLWLALLGGLIGGAVAGPFWAALSALALQCFRGGSAGWLGRWRGAMARHLAPAAAQGAALGLLGAGFLTAGSLFASLLGEGGRPPLPVWLALAVDLYLLSLAAALLFPSLPMAGGDGPGRRLGRALSMLPQAPGRVLGTAAALLAWGVLLVGLFPASVPLAVVLGFWPPALLSAQLLLPPLCAAFGVEDGPWGAHEPAPAPGRGFTAAQYTEIWWRRRWPLVLGLVVCVSLFAGVLGALASREDPDLQIAVVHAEALPDGVLPALEDALSAQVGDLNGDGRAWVMVNDYPVVFDGSARDTDIQTAGMARLVTDVAAGDSALFAVADLNSFLANYADKVDGAGAVRWGDCPILAGLDAGTFSTVEDVYTDVDGQTLLEGLTVLPARSAGEEALALLAR
;
A
#
# COMPACT_ATOMS: atom_id res chain seq x y z
N MET A 1 -26.40 37.00 11.47
CA MET A 1 -25.49 36.07 12.18
C MET A 1 -25.03 35.01 11.18
N ASP A 2 -23.81 35.14 10.70
CA ASP A 2 -23.25 34.28 9.63
C ASP A 2 -22.52 33.13 10.32
N LEU A 3 -23.29 32.16 10.82
CA LEU A 3 -22.82 31.16 11.80
C LEU A 3 -21.72 30.22 11.28
N PHE A 4 -21.43 30.19 9.95
CA PHE A 4 -20.38 29.38 9.35
C PHE A 4 -19.76 29.97 8.09
N GLY A 5 -19.91 31.29 7.86
CA GLY A 5 -19.41 31.89 6.62
C GLY A 5 -20.10 31.38 5.35
N LEU A 6 -21.28 30.77 5.49
CA LEU A 6 -22.00 30.11 4.38
C LEU A 6 -22.49 31.14 3.34
N ASN A 7 -22.73 32.39 3.73
CA ASN A 7 -23.05 33.45 2.76
C ASN A 7 -21.91 33.75 1.78
N ARG A 8 -20.66 33.50 2.16
CA ARG A 8 -19.51 33.55 1.23
C ARG A 8 -19.43 32.35 0.28
N PHE A 9 -20.07 31.26 0.64
CA PHE A 9 -20.19 30.06 -0.21
C PHE A 9 -21.17 30.28 -1.38
N PHE A 10 -22.15 31.11 -1.23
CA PHE A 10 -23.24 31.34 -2.20
C PHE A 10 -23.06 32.60 -3.01
N ASN A 11 -22.23 33.54 -2.59
CA ASN A 11 -21.94 34.72 -3.39
C ASN A 11 -21.04 34.34 -4.57
N ALA A 12 -21.43 34.77 -5.78
CA ALA A 12 -20.64 34.66 -6.98
C ALA A 12 -19.18 35.07 -6.72
N PRO A 13 -18.19 34.40 -7.33
CA PRO A 13 -16.81 34.85 -7.21
C PRO A 13 -16.76 36.33 -7.63
N GLU A 14 -16.30 37.19 -6.71
CA GLU A 14 -16.05 38.59 -7.05
C GLU A 14 -14.99 38.58 -8.15
N GLU A 15 -15.38 38.94 -9.35
CA GLU A 15 -14.64 38.81 -10.61
C GLU A 15 -13.32 39.61 -10.64
N ASN A 16 -13.00 40.37 -9.59
CA ASN A 16 -11.85 41.27 -9.49
C ASN A 16 -11.01 41.11 -8.20
N ARG A 17 -11.13 40.02 -7.46
CA ARG A 17 -10.23 39.84 -6.32
C ARG A 17 -8.85 39.41 -6.77
N PRO A 18 -7.79 40.09 -6.34
CA PRO A 18 -6.44 39.61 -6.61
C PRO A 18 -6.26 38.20 -6.01
N PRO A 19 -5.57 37.29 -6.70
CA PRO A 19 -5.36 35.92 -6.22
C PRO A 19 -4.68 35.95 -4.85
N LYS A 20 -5.13 35.11 -3.95
CA LYS A 20 -4.51 34.97 -2.62
C LYS A 20 -3.04 34.55 -2.76
N LYS A 21 -2.25 34.79 -1.73
CA LYS A 21 -0.82 34.42 -1.70
C LYS A 21 -0.56 33.29 -0.69
N GLY A 22 0.52 32.53 -0.88
CA GLY A 22 0.95 31.50 0.04
C GLY A 22 -0.06 30.36 0.21
N PRO A 23 -0.19 29.74 1.40
CA PRO A 23 -1.09 28.60 1.63
C PRO A 23 -2.57 28.88 1.29
N ALA A 24 -3.00 30.12 1.47
CA ALA A 24 -4.38 30.50 1.14
C ALA A 24 -4.69 30.37 -0.36
N ARG A 25 -3.68 30.51 -1.24
CA ARG A 25 -3.83 30.28 -2.67
C ARG A 25 -4.02 28.80 -3.00
N TYR A 26 -3.34 27.91 -2.27
CA TYR A 26 -3.53 26.47 -2.42
C TYR A 26 -4.98 26.06 -2.19
N PHE A 27 -5.55 26.50 -1.07
CA PHE A 27 -6.94 26.17 -0.74
C PHE A 27 -7.96 26.85 -1.66
N GLU A 28 -7.69 28.05 -2.15
CA GLU A 28 -8.52 28.72 -3.14
C GLU A 28 -8.56 27.92 -4.45
N VAL A 29 -7.39 27.56 -5.01
CA VAL A 29 -7.29 26.78 -6.25
C VAL A 29 -7.91 25.40 -6.08
N LEU A 30 -7.66 24.75 -4.94
CA LEU A 30 -8.28 23.48 -4.61
C LEU A 30 -9.80 23.58 -4.63
N TYR A 31 -10.35 24.55 -3.92
CA TYR A 31 -11.79 24.74 -3.80
C TYR A 31 -12.45 25.00 -5.14
N ASP A 32 -11.87 25.90 -5.95
CA ASP A 32 -12.40 26.28 -7.25
C ASP A 32 -12.36 25.14 -8.29
N ASN A 33 -11.42 24.21 -8.14
CA ASN A 33 -11.16 23.15 -9.11
C ASN A 33 -11.38 21.73 -8.57
N LEU A 34 -12.03 21.59 -7.43
CA LEU A 34 -12.09 20.35 -6.66
C LEU A 34 -12.62 19.15 -7.46
N GLY A 35 -13.68 19.33 -8.24
CA GLY A 35 -14.26 18.25 -9.06
C GLY A 35 -13.29 17.76 -10.14
N ALA A 36 -12.53 18.66 -10.76
CA ALA A 36 -11.54 18.33 -11.76
C ALA A 36 -10.33 17.58 -11.14
N ILE A 37 -9.89 18.07 -9.98
CA ILE A 37 -8.76 17.52 -9.22
C ILE A 37 -9.09 16.10 -8.74
N LEU A 38 -10.26 15.88 -8.13
CA LEU A 38 -10.68 14.56 -7.68
C LEU A 38 -10.89 13.58 -8.84
N GLY A 39 -11.51 14.03 -9.93
CA GLY A 39 -11.69 13.19 -11.11
C GLY A 39 -10.35 12.76 -11.73
N ALA A 40 -9.39 13.67 -11.83
CA ALA A 40 -8.06 13.37 -12.32
C ALA A 40 -7.27 12.47 -11.35
N ASN A 41 -7.47 12.64 -10.03
CA ASN A 41 -6.89 11.75 -9.02
C ASN A 41 -7.36 10.31 -9.18
N LEU A 42 -8.67 10.09 -9.32
CA LEU A 42 -9.23 8.76 -9.55
C LEU A 42 -8.64 8.09 -10.78
N LEU A 43 -8.53 8.81 -11.89
CA LEU A 43 -7.88 8.29 -13.10
C LEU A 43 -6.40 7.98 -12.85
N THR A 44 -5.71 8.80 -12.07
CA THR A 44 -4.31 8.58 -11.70
C THR A 44 -4.16 7.34 -10.81
N CYS A 45 -5.06 7.13 -9.85
CA CYS A 45 -5.08 5.91 -9.03
C CYS A 45 -5.16 4.65 -9.92
N VAL A 46 -6.08 4.65 -10.91
CA VAL A 46 -6.17 3.53 -11.87
C VAL A 46 -4.86 3.32 -12.63
N GLY A 47 -4.20 4.41 -13.06
CA GLY A 47 -2.91 4.36 -13.75
C GLY A 47 -1.77 3.81 -12.88
N PHE A 48 -1.84 3.95 -11.56
CA PHE A 48 -0.84 3.45 -10.61
C PHE A 48 -1.09 2.00 -10.15
N LEU A 49 -2.26 1.41 -10.42
CA LEU A 49 -2.56 0.02 -10.03
C LEU A 49 -1.52 -0.99 -10.58
N PRO A 50 -1.11 -0.95 -11.87
CA PRO A 50 -0.11 -1.90 -12.37
C PRO A 50 1.24 -1.77 -11.67
N LEU A 51 1.65 -0.55 -11.29
CA LEU A 51 2.87 -0.31 -10.54
C LEU A 51 2.77 -0.90 -9.12
N ALA A 52 1.70 -0.57 -8.41
CA ALA A 52 1.47 -1.06 -7.06
C ALA A 52 1.40 -2.59 -7.02
N LEU A 53 0.58 -3.20 -7.87
CA LEU A 53 0.41 -4.67 -7.92
C LEU A 53 1.69 -5.38 -8.34
N GLY A 54 2.38 -4.89 -9.39
CA GLY A 54 3.60 -5.53 -9.88
C GLY A 54 4.75 -5.50 -8.88
N VAL A 55 4.96 -4.35 -8.22
CA VAL A 55 6.01 -4.23 -7.21
C VAL A 55 5.66 -5.03 -5.94
N SER A 56 4.41 -4.91 -5.45
CA SER A 56 3.98 -5.64 -4.26
C SER A 56 4.06 -7.15 -4.46
N LEU A 57 3.65 -7.67 -5.62
CA LEU A 57 3.76 -9.10 -5.93
C LEU A 57 5.22 -9.56 -5.93
N GLY A 58 6.12 -8.77 -6.51
CA GLY A 58 7.55 -9.08 -6.50
C GLY A 58 8.15 -9.09 -5.10
N VAL A 59 7.75 -8.14 -4.24
CA VAL A 59 8.21 -8.05 -2.85
C VAL A 59 7.67 -9.23 -2.02
N VAL A 60 6.37 -9.53 -2.13
CA VAL A 60 5.73 -10.63 -1.38
C VAL A 60 6.31 -11.99 -1.75
N LEU A 61 6.60 -12.20 -3.04
CA LEU A 61 7.22 -13.45 -3.52
C LEU A 61 8.75 -13.49 -3.34
N GLY A 62 9.36 -12.46 -2.75
CA GLY A 62 10.82 -12.37 -2.60
C GLY A 62 11.58 -12.35 -3.94
N ASN A 63 10.90 -12.04 -5.05
CA ASN A 63 11.47 -12.09 -6.39
C ASN A 63 11.84 -10.70 -6.91
N LEU A 64 13.14 -10.38 -6.83
CA LEU A 64 13.67 -9.09 -7.28
C LEU A 64 13.34 -8.80 -8.76
N TRP A 65 13.46 -9.78 -9.64
CA TRP A 65 13.22 -9.58 -11.07
C TRP A 65 11.77 -9.25 -11.37
N LEU A 66 10.86 -9.89 -10.66
CA LEU A 66 9.41 -9.59 -10.76
C LEU A 66 9.10 -8.19 -10.25
N ALA A 67 9.69 -7.77 -9.13
CA ALA A 67 9.54 -6.42 -8.61
C ALA A 67 10.09 -5.37 -9.59
N LEU A 68 11.28 -5.58 -10.14
CA LEU A 68 11.89 -4.68 -11.14
C LEU A 68 11.06 -4.60 -12.42
N LEU A 69 10.57 -5.73 -12.93
CA LEU A 69 9.68 -5.78 -14.10
C LEU A 69 8.36 -5.07 -13.82
N GLY A 70 7.77 -5.30 -12.63
CA GLY A 70 6.58 -4.60 -12.15
C GLY A 70 6.81 -3.09 -12.05
N GLY A 71 7.97 -2.67 -11.54
CA GLY A 71 8.39 -1.27 -11.48
C GLY A 71 8.54 -0.65 -12.88
N LEU A 72 9.19 -1.35 -13.79
CA LEU A 72 9.43 -0.88 -15.16
C LEU A 72 8.11 -0.71 -15.94
N ILE A 73 7.30 -1.78 -16.02
CA ILE A 73 6.05 -1.78 -16.79
C ILE A 73 5.00 -0.91 -16.09
N GLY A 74 4.82 -1.10 -14.78
CA GLY A 74 3.88 -0.33 -14.00
C GLY A 74 4.22 1.16 -13.98
N GLY A 75 5.51 1.50 -13.88
CA GLY A 75 6.00 2.87 -13.98
C GLY A 75 5.76 3.49 -15.35
N ALA A 76 5.97 2.71 -16.44
CA ALA A 76 5.66 3.15 -17.80
C ALA A 76 4.17 3.50 -17.98
N VAL A 77 3.28 2.76 -17.35
CA VAL A 77 1.83 3.04 -17.35
C VAL A 77 1.52 4.23 -16.44
N ALA A 78 2.05 4.29 -15.22
CA ALA A 78 1.77 5.34 -14.25
C ALA A 78 2.28 6.74 -14.67
N GLY A 79 3.42 6.79 -15.37
CA GLY A 79 4.07 8.04 -15.76
C GLY A 79 3.18 9.01 -16.55
N PRO A 80 2.49 8.59 -17.62
CA PRO A 80 1.56 9.45 -18.36
C PRO A 80 0.40 9.98 -17.50
N PHE A 81 -0.13 9.20 -16.58
CA PHE A 81 -1.20 9.63 -15.67
C PHE A 81 -0.70 10.70 -14.70
N TRP A 82 0.49 10.50 -14.14
CA TRP A 82 1.12 11.50 -13.26
C TRP A 82 1.47 12.79 -14.01
N ALA A 83 1.97 12.69 -15.23
CA ALA A 83 2.26 13.85 -16.08
C ALA A 83 0.98 14.64 -16.40
N ALA A 84 -0.12 13.95 -16.70
CA ALA A 84 -1.41 14.57 -16.99
C ALA A 84 -2.01 15.25 -15.74
N LEU A 85 -1.88 14.63 -14.55
CA LEU A 85 -2.28 15.23 -13.28
C LEU A 85 -1.43 16.48 -12.96
N SER A 86 -0.12 16.41 -13.16
CA SER A 86 0.80 17.54 -12.97
C SER A 86 0.48 18.70 -13.90
N ALA A 87 0.17 18.41 -15.17
CA ALA A 87 -0.25 19.41 -16.15
C ALA A 87 -1.57 20.09 -15.76
N LEU A 88 -2.55 19.29 -15.26
CA LEU A 88 -3.81 19.82 -14.77
C LEU A 88 -3.61 20.69 -13.52
N ALA A 89 -2.78 20.25 -12.58
CA ALA A 89 -2.45 21.02 -11.38
C ALA A 89 -1.85 22.39 -11.73
N LEU A 90 -0.85 22.42 -12.61
CA LEU A 90 -0.24 23.68 -13.10
C LEU A 90 -1.29 24.57 -13.77
N GLN A 91 -2.20 24.00 -14.54
CA GLN A 91 -3.24 24.73 -15.21
C GLN A 91 -4.27 25.32 -14.25
N CYS A 92 -4.62 24.62 -13.15
CA CYS A 92 -5.52 25.14 -12.13
C CYS A 92 -5.00 26.45 -11.51
N PHE A 93 -3.66 26.59 -11.38
CA PHE A 93 -3.04 27.84 -10.91
C PHE A 93 -3.03 28.93 -11.95
N ARG A 94 -3.11 28.61 -13.25
CA ARG A 94 -2.97 29.56 -14.38
C ARG A 94 -4.29 29.98 -15.02
N GLY A 95 -5.36 29.25 -14.85
CA GLY A 95 -6.58 29.63 -15.56
C GLY A 95 -7.79 28.75 -15.28
N GLY A 96 -7.71 27.88 -14.26
CA GLY A 96 -8.81 27.03 -13.85
C GLY A 96 -8.97 25.74 -14.67
N SER A 97 -9.99 24.97 -14.33
CA SER A 97 -10.16 23.58 -14.79
C SER A 97 -11.27 23.39 -15.83
N ALA A 98 -11.74 24.45 -16.48
CA ALA A 98 -12.80 24.31 -17.50
C ALA A 98 -12.39 23.27 -18.57
N GLY A 99 -13.28 22.31 -18.88
CA GLY A 99 -12.98 21.24 -19.83
C GLY A 99 -11.83 20.30 -19.40
N TRP A 100 -11.63 20.11 -18.11
CA TRP A 100 -10.49 19.40 -17.52
C TRP A 100 -10.23 18.02 -18.11
N LEU A 101 -11.25 17.22 -18.41
CA LEU A 101 -11.07 15.86 -18.94
C LEU A 101 -10.45 15.88 -20.33
N GLY A 102 -10.90 16.79 -21.21
CA GLY A 102 -10.32 16.95 -22.55
C GLY A 102 -8.86 17.40 -22.48
N ARG A 103 -8.54 18.32 -21.57
CA ARG A 103 -7.18 18.82 -21.37
C ARG A 103 -6.27 17.77 -20.72
N TRP A 104 -6.77 17.03 -19.75
CA TRP A 104 -6.06 15.91 -19.13
C TRP A 104 -5.72 14.82 -20.18
N ARG A 105 -6.71 14.41 -20.99
CA ARG A 105 -6.49 13.45 -22.10
C ARG A 105 -5.50 14.02 -23.14
N GLY A 106 -5.64 15.28 -23.47
CA GLY A 106 -4.73 15.96 -24.41
C GLY A 106 -3.30 16.08 -23.87
N ALA A 107 -3.12 16.33 -22.58
CA ALA A 107 -1.81 16.34 -21.92
C ALA A 107 -1.19 14.94 -21.91
N MET A 108 -1.98 13.94 -21.54
CA MET A 108 -1.55 12.53 -21.53
C MET A 108 -1.10 12.09 -22.94
N ALA A 109 -1.91 12.35 -23.97
CA ALA A 109 -1.58 11.96 -25.35
C ALA A 109 -0.33 12.65 -25.89
N ARG A 110 -0.18 13.95 -25.63
CA ARG A 110 0.99 14.75 -26.11
C ARG A 110 2.30 14.31 -25.47
N HIS A 111 2.26 13.89 -24.20
CA HIS A 111 3.45 13.56 -23.42
C HIS A 111 3.57 12.06 -23.14
N LEU A 112 2.81 11.20 -23.82
CA LEU A 112 2.73 9.76 -23.55
C LEU A 112 4.12 9.10 -23.52
N ALA A 113 4.87 9.19 -24.60
CA ALA A 113 6.17 8.51 -24.72
C ALA A 113 7.22 9.04 -23.72
N PRO A 114 7.46 10.36 -23.59
CA PRO A 114 8.43 10.85 -22.62
C PRO A 114 8.00 10.62 -21.17
N ALA A 115 6.70 10.69 -20.86
CA ALA A 115 6.19 10.41 -19.52
C ALA A 115 6.28 8.91 -19.17
N ALA A 116 5.99 8.04 -20.13
CA ALA A 116 6.14 6.59 -19.96
C ALA A 116 7.62 6.21 -19.72
N ALA A 117 8.54 6.77 -20.48
CA ALA A 117 9.97 6.52 -20.30
C ALA A 117 10.47 7.00 -18.93
N GLN A 118 10.03 8.17 -18.47
CA GLN A 118 10.37 8.70 -17.15
C GLN A 118 9.75 7.86 -16.04
N GLY A 119 8.48 7.50 -16.20
CA GLY A 119 7.78 6.64 -15.26
C GLY A 119 8.41 5.25 -15.16
N ALA A 120 8.81 4.66 -16.29
CA ALA A 120 9.52 3.39 -16.32
C ALA A 120 10.86 3.45 -15.55
N ALA A 121 11.67 4.49 -15.81
CA ALA A 121 12.94 4.67 -15.12
C ALA A 121 12.76 4.87 -13.61
N LEU A 122 11.83 5.75 -13.20
CA LEU A 122 11.56 6.00 -11.79
C LEU A 122 10.90 4.80 -11.10
N GLY A 123 10.02 4.09 -11.79
CA GLY A 123 9.38 2.87 -11.29
C GLY A 123 10.38 1.72 -11.10
N LEU A 124 11.29 1.54 -12.05
CA LEU A 124 12.38 0.55 -11.95
C LEU A 124 13.30 0.85 -10.76
N LEU A 125 13.75 2.09 -10.61
CA LEU A 125 14.61 2.50 -9.50
C LEU A 125 13.88 2.40 -8.16
N GLY A 126 12.62 2.86 -8.10
CA GLY A 126 11.78 2.77 -6.89
C GLY A 126 11.53 1.33 -6.46
N ALA A 127 11.23 0.44 -7.39
CA ALA A 127 11.08 -0.99 -7.12
C ALA A 127 12.39 -1.60 -6.62
N GLY A 128 13.54 -1.22 -7.21
CA GLY A 128 14.86 -1.66 -6.77
C GLY A 128 15.16 -1.24 -5.32
N PHE A 129 14.90 0.02 -4.98
CA PHE A 129 15.12 0.52 -3.61
C PHE A 129 14.20 -0.11 -2.60
N LEU A 130 12.91 -0.28 -2.93
CA LEU A 130 11.95 -0.94 -2.04
C LEU A 130 12.31 -2.41 -1.80
N THR A 131 12.67 -3.13 -2.86
CA THR A 131 13.06 -4.54 -2.74
C THR A 131 14.40 -4.69 -2.01
N ALA A 132 15.38 -3.84 -2.28
CA ALA A 132 16.63 -3.81 -1.51
C ALA A 132 16.37 -3.52 -0.04
N GLY A 133 15.50 -2.55 0.26
CA GLY A 133 15.11 -2.23 1.63
C GLY A 133 14.43 -3.40 2.34
N SER A 134 13.51 -4.10 1.67
CA SER A 134 12.81 -5.26 2.23
C SER A 134 13.75 -6.44 2.45
N LEU A 135 14.64 -6.74 1.51
CA LEU A 135 15.66 -7.78 1.66
C LEU A 135 16.62 -7.46 2.81
N PHE A 136 17.06 -6.19 2.93
CA PHE A 136 17.87 -5.78 4.06
C PHE A 136 17.14 -5.93 5.39
N ALA A 137 15.86 -5.56 5.43
CA ALA A 137 15.05 -5.73 6.63
C ALA A 137 14.90 -7.21 7.02
N SER A 138 14.72 -8.11 6.05
CA SER A 138 14.61 -9.55 6.31
C SER A 138 15.93 -10.19 6.76
N LEU A 139 17.05 -9.79 6.16
CA LEU A 139 18.38 -10.28 6.56
C LEU A 139 18.80 -9.85 7.97
N LEU A 140 18.22 -8.77 8.48
CA LEU A 140 18.52 -8.20 9.78
C LEU A 140 17.42 -8.45 10.83
N GLY A 141 16.35 -9.17 10.43
CA GLY A 141 15.15 -9.43 11.23
C GLY A 141 15.36 -10.18 12.52
N GLU A 142 16.50 -10.85 12.71
CA GLU A 142 16.80 -11.60 13.93
C GLU A 142 17.63 -10.78 14.96
N GLY A 143 17.10 -9.64 15.36
CA GLY A 143 17.70 -8.81 16.44
C GLY A 143 18.78 -7.82 15.99
N GLY A 144 19.19 -7.84 14.74
CA GLY A 144 20.13 -6.88 14.15
C GLY A 144 19.39 -5.66 13.60
N ARG A 145 19.48 -4.51 14.26
CA ARG A 145 19.02 -3.25 13.64
C ARG A 145 19.93 -2.91 12.48
N PRO A 146 19.40 -2.60 11.27
CA PRO A 146 20.23 -2.13 10.18
C PRO A 146 21.12 -0.99 10.64
N PRO A 147 22.42 -1.01 10.29
CA PRO A 147 23.31 0.08 10.67
C PRO A 147 22.77 1.39 10.08
N LEU A 148 22.84 2.46 10.88
CA LEU A 148 22.34 3.79 10.50
C LEU A 148 22.73 4.23 9.08
N PRO A 149 23.95 3.95 8.58
CA PRO A 149 24.32 4.30 7.19
C PRO A 149 23.43 3.70 6.11
N VAL A 150 22.88 2.50 6.31
CA VAL A 150 21.98 1.84 5.33
C VAL A 150 20.65 2.57 5.25
N TRP A 151 20.06 2.92 6.40
CA TRP A 151 18.83 3.72 6.44
C TRP A 151 19.03 5.12 5.84
N LEU A 152 20.17 5.74 6.09
CA LEU A 152 20.52 7.03 5.50
C LEU A 152 20.67 6.92 3.98
N ALA A 153 21.36 5.89 3.48
CA ALA A 153 21.50 5.67 2.05
C ALA A 153 20.14 5.49 1.36
N LEU A 154 19.27 4.61 1.91
CA LEU A 154 17.92 4.41 1.38
C LEU A 154 17.09 5.71 1.40
N ALA A 155 17.16 6.48 2.47
CA ALA A 155 16.46 7.76 2.57
C ALA A 155 16.97 8.77 1.53
N VAL A 156 18.28 8.83 1.29
CA VAL A 156 18.87 9.68 0.24
C VAL A 156 18.43 9.23 -1.15
N ASP A 157 18.45 7.94 -1.43
CA ASP A 157 18.04 7.40 -2.73
C ASP A 157 16.56 7.69 -3.02
N LEU A 158 15.67 7.48 -2.06
CA LEU A 158 14.25 7.82 -2.16
C LEU A 158 14.03 9.33 -2.31
N TYR A 159 14.85 10.15 -1.64
CA TYR A 159 14.80 11.60 -1.79
C TYR A 159 15.24 12.05 -3.19
N LEU A 160 16.32 11.48 -3.74
CA LEU A 160 16.77 11.75 -5.09
C LEU A 160 15.75 11.32 -6.15
N LEU A 161 15.08 10.18 -5.92
CA LEU A 161 13.97 9.73 -6.76
C LEU A 161 12.80 10.72 -6.76
N SER A 162 12.44 11.20 -5.56
CA SER A 162 11.40 12.23 -5.39
C SER A 162 11.78 13.56 -6.03
N LEU A 163 13.06 13.94 -5.95
CA LEU A 163 13.61 15.13 -6.61
C LEU A 163 13.53 15.00 -8.13
N ALA A 164 13.90 13.85 -8.67
CA ALA A 164 13.78 13.58 -10.11
C ALA A 164 12.30 13.65 -10.55
N ALA A 165 11.38 13.07 -9.80
CA ALA A 165 9.95 13.15 -10.08
C ALA A 165 9.44 14.59 -10.04
N ALA A 166 9.86 15.39 -9.04
CA ALA A 166 9.49 16.79 -8.88
C ALA A 166 9.97 17.66 -10.05
N LEU A 167 11.13 17.37 -10.62
CA LEU A 167 11.70 18.13 -11.74
C LEU A 167 11.15 17.69 -13.09
N LEU A 168 11.06 16.40 -13.32
CA LEU A 168 10.81 15.84 -14.64
C LEU A 168 9.33 15.92 -15.07
N PHE A 169 8.38 15.57 -14.21
CA PHE A 169 6.97 15.53 -14.61
C PHE A 169 6.35 16.92 -14.82
N PRO A 170 6.51 17.91 -13.91
CA PRO A 170 5.98 19.24 -14.13
C PRO A 170 6.65 19.99 -15.28
N SER A 171 7.88 19.61 -15.69
CA SER A 171 8.56 20.20 -16.83
C SER A 171 7.98 19.76 -18.20
N LEU A 172 7.29 18.61 -18.26
CA LEU A 172 6.73 18.08 -19.51
C LEU A 172 5.77 19.05 -20.21
N PRO A 173 4.74 19.60 -19.52
CA PRO A 173 3.80 20.52 -20.16
C PRO A 173 4.41 21.86 -20.53
N MET A 174 5.57 22.22 -19.97
CA MET A 174 6.30 23.47 -20.24
C MET A 174 7.29 23.36 -21.41
N ALA A 175 7.68 22.13 -21.77
CA ALA A 175 8.81 21.89 -22.66
C ALA A 175 8.55 22.29 -24.15
N GLY A 176 7.31 22.53 -24.54
CA GLY A 176 6.97 22.83 -25.95
C GLY A 176 7.55 21.78 -26.91
N GLY A 177 8.40 22.20 -27.85
CA GLY A 177 9.11 21.33 -28.79
C GLY A 177 10.55 20.97 -28.37
N ASP A 178 10.93 21.22 -27.13
CA ASP A 178 12.29 20.94 -26.67
C ASP A 178 12.60 19.43 -26.66
N GLY A 179 13.78 19.08 -27.17
CA GLY A 179 14.29 17.71 -27.04
C GLY A 179 14.60 17.34 -25.58
N PRO A 180 14.72 16.02 -25.27
CA PRO A 180 14.85 15.52 -23.90
C PRO A 180 16.05 16.15 -23.15
N GLY A 181 17.20 16.33 -23.79
CA GLY A 181 18.40 16.92 -23.18
C GLY A 181 18.20 18.40 -22.81
N ARG A 182 17.59 19.21 -23.66
CA ARG A 182 17.31 20.63 -23.37
C ARG A 182 16.32 20.76 -22.23
N ARG A 183 15.27 19.92 -22.24
CA ARG A 183 14.27 19.89 -21.17
C ARG A 183 14.90 19.55 -19.82
N LEU A 184 15.75 18.52 -19.80
CA LEU A 184 16.46 18.14 -18.57
C LEU A 184 17.36 19.28 -18.09
N GLY A 185 18.13 19.91 -18.99
CA GLY A 185 18.97 21.05 -18.64
C GLY A 185 18.20 22.21 -18.04
N ARG A 186 17.03 22.57 -18.62
CA ARG A 186 16.12 23.60 -18.07
C ARG A 186 15.51 23.19 -16.73
N ALA A 187 15.09 21.95 -16.59
CA ALA A 187 14.57 21.44 -15.34
C ALA A 187 15.64 21.50 -14.21
N LEU A 188 16.86 21.10 -14.52
CA LEU A 188 17.99 21.17 -13.56
C LEU A 188 18.37 22.60 -13.23
N SER A 189 18.20 23.57 -14.16
CA SER A 189 18.49 24.98 -13.88
C SER A 189 17.58 25.60 -12.81
N MET A 190 16.46 24.97 -12.48
CA MET A 190 15.59 25.40 -11.37
C MET A 190 16.25 25.19 -9.99
N LEU A 191 17.16 24.21 -9.85
CA LEU A 191 17.84 23.93 -8.59
C LEU A 191 18.62 25.15 -8.06
N PRO A 192 19.53 25.79 -8.83
CA PRO A 192 20.22 26.98 -8.36
C PRO A 192 19.32 28.23 -8.30
N GLN A 193 18.25 28.31 -9.11
CA GLN A 193 17.37 29.47 -9.15
C GLN A 193 16.39 29.51 -7.98
N ALA A 194 15.88 28.36 -7.53
CA ALA A 194 14.88 28.27 -6.46
C ALA A 194 15.08 27.00 -5.60
N PRO A 195 16.25 26.83 -4.94
CA PRO A 195 16.58 25.58 -4.27
C PRO A 195 15.55 25.21 -3.20
N GLY A 196 15.12 26.12 -2.37
CA GLY A 196 14.15 25.84 -1.31
C GLY A 196 12.81 25.34 -1.82
N ARG A 197 12.33 25.81 -2.98
CA ARG A 197 11.08 25.36 -3.58
C ARG A 197 11.22 23.97 -4.17
N VAL A 198 12.31 23.73 -4.89
CA VAL A 198 12.56 22.43 -5.55
C VAL A 198 12.82 21.33 -4.51
N LEU A 199 13.72 21.59 -3.56
CA LEU A 199 14.04 20.63 -2.49
C LEU A 199 12.84 20.40 -1.56
N GLY A 200 12.08 21.46 -1.25
CA GLY A 200 10.85 21.37 -0.46
C GLY A 200 9.75 20.54 -1.16
N THR A 201 9.63 20.67 -2.48
CA THR A 201 8.71 19.83 -3.26
C THR A 201 9.12 18.37 -3.23
N ALA A 202 10.40 18.07 -3.40
CA ALA A 202 10.92 16.70 -3.31
C ALA A 202 10.68 16.09 -1.91
N ALA A 203 10.93 16.85 -0.85
CA ALA A 203 10.68 16.44 0.52
C ALA A 203 9.18 16.17 0.78
N ALA A 204 8.30 17.00 0.24
CA ALA A 204 6.85 16.81 0.36
C ALA A 204 6.36 15.56 -0.39
N LEU A 205 6.89 15.29 -1.60
CA LEU A 205 6.59 14.07 -2.35
C LEU A 205 7.07 12.82 -1.60
N LEU A 206 8.28 12.85 -1.06
CA LEU A 206 8.83 11.75 -0.26
C LEU A 206 7.98 11.50 0.99
N ALA A 207 7.72 12.56 1.78
CA ALA A 207 6.93 12.44 3.01
C ALA A 207 5.52 11.88 2.73
N TRP A 208 4.90 12.31 1.62
CA TRP A 208 3.60 11.80 1.20
C TRP A 208 3.66 10.33 0.79
N GLY A 209 4.68 9.93 0.02
CA GLY A 209 4.91 8.54 -0.36
C GLY A 209 5.13 7.63 0.86
N VAL A 210 5.97 8.06 1.79
CA VAL A 210 6.22 7.34 3.05
C VAL A 210 4.95 7.19 3.88
N LEU A 211 4.12 8.24 3.95
CA LEU A 211 2.84 8.20 4.66
C LEU A 211 1.88 7.19 4.02
N LEU A 212 1.77 7.16 2.69
CA LEU A 212 0.89 6.21 2.00
C LEU A 212 1.37 4.76 2.16
N VAL A 213 2.67 4.52 2.08
CA VAL A 213 3.25 3.17 2.25
C VAL A 213 3.19 2.74 3.72
N GLY A 214 3.54 3.63 4.65
CA GLY A 214 3.60 3.32 6.09
C GLY A 214 2.23 3.08 6.73
N LEU A 215 1.16 3.63 6.14
CA LEU A 215 -0.21 3.40 6.60
C LEU A 215 -0.93 2.29 5.83
N PHE A 216 -0.22 1.50 5.01
CA PHE A 216 -0.85 0.38 4.31
C PHE A 216 -1.29 -0.72 5.33
N PRO A 217 -2.49 -1.33 5.21
CA PRO A 217 -3.51 -1.16 4.15
C PRO A 217 -4.51 -0.01 4.36
N ALA A 218 -4.52 0.65 5.52
CA ALA A 218 -5.45 1.75 5.82
C ALA A 218 -5.29 2.96 4.88
N SER A 219 -4.13 3.11 4.23
CA SER A 219 -3.89 4.15 3.23
C SER A 219 -4.64 3.95 1.91
N VAL A 220 -5.17 2.76 1.60
CA VAL A 220 -5.85 2.49 0.33
C VAL A 220 -7.08 3.39 0.13
N PRO A 221 -8.03 3.50 1.07
CA PRO A 221 -9.13 4.46 0.97
C PRO A 221 -8.64 5.92 0.90
N LEU A 222 -7.61 6.24 1.69
CA LEU A 222 -7.00 7.56 1.70
C LEU A 222 -6.39 7.90 0.33
N ALA A 223 -5.73 6.94 -0.32
CA ALA A 223 -5.15 7.10 -1.65
C ALA A 223 -6.20 7.38 -2.73
N VAL A 224 -7.39 6.79 -2.64
CA VAL A 224 -8.48 7.03 -3.61
C VAL A 224 -8.94 8.49 -3.56
N VAL A 225 -9.05 9.09 -2.37
CA VAL A 225 -9.54 10.47 -2.21
C VAL A 225 -8.41 11.50 -2.18
N LEU A 226 -7.34 11.22 -1.46
CA LEU A 226 -6.22 12.15 -1.26
C LEU A 226 -4.94 11.75 -1.99
N GLY A 227 -4.88 10.57 -2.65
CA GLY A 227 -3.64 9.89 -3.04
C GLY A 227 -2.60 10.75 -3.76
N PHE A 228 -2.94 11.30 -4.90
CA PHE A 228 -1.94 11.91 -5.77
C PHE A 228 -2.12 13.43 -5.94
N TRP A 229 -3.32 13.98 -5.73
CA TRP A 229 -3.57 15.38 -5.99
C TRP A 229 -2.93 16.34 -4.97
N PRO A 230 -2.83 16.05 -3.64
CA PRO A 230 -2.26 17.01 -2.71
C PRO A 230 -0.79 17.35 -3.04
N PRO A 231 0.09 16.34 -3.24
CA PRO A 231 1.46 16.63 -3.62
C PRO A 231 1.59 17.21 -5.04
N ALA A 232 0.72 16.81 -5.98
CA ALA A 232 0.73 17.38 -7.33
C ALA A 232 0.36 18.88 -7.32
N LEU A 233 -0.66 19.25 -6.55
CA LEU A 233 -1.10 20.64 -6.41
C LEU A 233 -0.05 21.50 -5.66
N LEU A 234 0.56 20.93 -4.60
CA LEU A 234 1.65 21.58 -3.87
C LEU A 234 2.87 21.78 -4.77
N SER A 235 3.23 20.76 -5.57
CA SER A 235 4.30 20.85 -6.56
C SER A 235 4.01 21.95 -7.57
N ALA A 236 2.80 22.02 -8.08
CA ALA A 236 2.39 23.08 -9.01
C ALA A 236 2.53 24.47 -8.37
N GLN A 237 2.08 24.66 -7.13
CA GLN A 237 2.18 25.93 -6.43
C GLN A 237 3.63 26.38 -6.21
N LEU A 238 4.49 25.47 -5.80
CA LEU A 238 5.89 25.80 -5.49
C LEU A 238 6.74 25.96 -6.74
N LEU A 239 6.51 25.11 -7.76
CA LEU A 239 7.37 25.05 -8.94
C LEU A 239 6.90 25.93 -10.09
N LEU A 240 5.64 26.41 -10.12
CA LEU A 240 5.17 27.22 -11.25
C LEU A 240 6.07 28.44 -11.55
N PRO A 241 6.47 29.29 -10.57
CA PRO A 241 7.35 30.41 -10.87
C PRO A 241 8.73 30.01 -11.43
N PRO A 242 9.48 29.09 -10.80
CA PRO A 242 10.77 28.67 -11.38
C PRO A 242 10.63 27.93 -12.71
N LEU A 243 9.53 27.19 -12.95
CA LEU A 243 9.23 26.57 -14.23
C LEU A 243 9.01 27.64 -15.32
N CYS A 244 8.21 28.65 -15.05
CA CYS A 244 7.99 29.74 -16.01
C CYS A 244 9.31 30.46 -16.35
N ALA A 245 10.14 30.74 -15.37
CA ALA A 245 11.45 31.35 -15.56
C ALA A 245 12.40 30.46 -16.37
N ALA A 246 12.50 29.17 -16.03
CA ALA A 246 13.40 28.23 -16.71
C ALA A 246 13.00 27.92 -18.16
N PHE A 247 11.71 27.89 -18.44
CA PHE A 247 11.20 27.58 -19.78
C PHE A 247 10.85 28.82 -20.61
N GLY A 248 10.97 30.03 -20.06
CA GLY A 248 10.67 31.28 -20.76
C GLY A 248 9.16 31.42 -21.08
N VAL A 249 8.31 30.87 -20.24
CA VAL A 249 6.86 30.91 -20.41
C VAL A 249 6.30 32.03 -19.53
N GLU A 250 5.49 32.92 -20.13
CA GLU A 250 4.84 33.98 -19.35
C GLU A 250 3.91 33.39 -18.26
N ASP A 251 3.95 33.97 -17.09
CA ASP A 251 3.09 33.61 -15.96
C ASP A 251 1.70 34.23 -16.16
N GLY A 252 0.95 33.71 -17.12
CA GLY A 252 -0.37 34.16 -17.48
C GLY A 252 -1.32 32.98 -17.75
N PRO A 253 -2.62 33.24 -17.90
CA PRO A 253 -3.60 32.20 -18.16
C PRO A 253 -3.30 31.47 -19.47
N TRP A 254 -3.30 30.13 -19.44
CA TRP A 254 -3.19 29.30 -20.65
C TRP A 254 -4.55 29.23 -21.35
N GLY A 255 -4.65 29.90 -22.48
CA GLY A 255 -5.86 29.98 -23.28
C GLY A 255 -6.75 31.14 -22.88
N ALA A 256 -7.45 31.70 -23.87
CA ALA A 256 -8.43 32.72 -23.62
C ALA A 256 -9.49 32.21 -22.62
N HIS A 257 -9.63 32.87 -21.52
CA HIS A 257 -10.81 32.71 -20.68
C HIS A 257 -12.01 33.06 -21.56
N GLU A 258 -12.82 32.08 -21.94
CA GLU A 258 -14.24 32.39 -22.06
C GLU A 258 -14.70 32.72 -20.66
N PRO A 259 -15.08 33.96 -20.38
CA PRO A 259 -15.63 34.28 -19.08
C PRO A 259 -16.81 33.35 -18.86
N ALA A 260 -16.82 32.65 -17.72
CA ALA A 260 -17.99 31.89 -17.33
C ALA A 260 -19.16 32.93 -17.41
N PRO A 261 -20.30 32.61 -18.09
CA PRO A 261 -21.40 33.54 -18.20
C PRO A 261 -21.71 34.03 -16.81
N ALA A 262 -21.64 35.37 -16.64
CA ALA A 262 -21.94 36.01 -15.37
C ALA A 262 -23.28 35.46 -14.88
N PRO A 263 -23.41 35.01 -13.64
CA PRO A 263 -24.68 34.53 -13.13
C PRO A 263 -25.67 35.67 -13.26
N GLY A 264 -26.62 35.53 -14.21
CA GLY A 264 -27.65 36.51 -14.43
C GLY A 264 -28.38 36.73 -13.08
N ARG A 265 -28.66 37.98 -12.75
CA ARG A 265 -29.49 38.34 -11.58
C ARG A 265 -30.78 37.54 -11.66
N GLY A 266 -30.98 36.56 -10.77
CA GLY A 266 -32.25 35.91 -10.63
C GLY A 266 -32.26 34.36 -10.73
N PHE A 267 -31.15 33.67 -10.37
CA PHE A 267 -31.23 32.22 -10.21
C PHE A 267 -32.20 31.84 -9.10
N THR A 268 -33.13 30.95 -9.41
CA THR A 268 -34.01 30.36 -8.40
C THR A 268 -33.21 29.40 -7.50
N ALA A 269 -33.69 29.14 -6.28
CA ALA A 269 -33.06 28.21 -5.36
C ALA A 269 -32.83 26.82 -6.00
N ALA A 270 -33.70 26.35 -6.90
CA ALA A 270 -33.59 25.14 -7.64
C ALA A 270 -32.42 25.13 -8.65
N GLN A 271 -32.18 26.27 -9.32
CA GLN A 271 -31.05 26.44 -10.24
C GLN A 271 -29.72 26.49 -9.47
N TYR A 272 -29.70 27.11 -8.28
CA TYR A 272 -28.54 27.11 -7.39
C TYR A 272 -28.21 25.69 -6.91
N THR A 273 -29.22 24.90 -6.51
CA THR A 273 -29.02 23.50 -6.10
C THR A 273 -28.55 22.63 -7.25
N GLU A 274 -29.08 22.86 -8.47
CA GLU A 274 -28.63 22.10 -9.66
C GLU A 274 -27.19 22.41 -10.03
N ILE A 275 -26.79 23.71 -10.04
CA ILE A 275 -25.40 24.12 -10.30
C ILE A 275 -24.46 23.61 -9.21
N TRP A 276 -24.89 23.71 -7.94
CA TRP A 276 -24.15 23.20 -6.81
C TRP A 276 -23.96 21.68 -6.92
N TRP A 277 -25.02 20.92 -7.25
CA TRP A 277 -24.99 19.48 -7.42
C TRP A 277 -24.11 19.08 -8.59
N ARG A 278 -24.25 19.68 -9.76
CA ARG A 278 -23.40 19.39 -10.94
C ARG A 278 -21.92 19.65 -10.67
N ARG A 279 -21.57 20.65 -9.89
CA ARG A 279 -20.17 20.95 -9.55
C ARG A 279 -19.62 20.06 -8.44
N ARG A 280 -20.44 19.59 -7.54
CA ARG A 280 -20.00 18.96 -6.28
C ARG A 280 -20.44 17.50 -6.09
N TRP A 281 -21.29 16.97 -6.97
CA TRP A 281 -21.64 15.56 -6.90
C TRP A 281 -20.41 14.62 -6.92
N PRO A 282 -19.30 14.90 -7.67
CA PRO A 282 -18.13 14.05 -7.59
C PRO A 282 -17.48 14.06 -6.21
N LEU A 283 -17.58 15.19 -5.47
CA LEU A 283 -17.15 15.31 -4.07
C LEU A 283 -17.97 14.41 -3.15
N VAL A 284 -19.31 14.51 -3.29
CA VAL A 284 -20.23 13.70 -2.47
C VAL A 284 -20.01 12.23 -2.78
N LEU A 285 -19.86 11.87 -4.05
CA LEU A 285 -19.55 10.50 -4.45
C LEU A 285 -18.18 10.04 -3.91
N GLY A 286 -17.14 10.86 -4.07
CA GLY A 286 -15.81 10.56 -3.53
C GLY A 286 -15.84 10.40 -2.01
N LEU A 287 -16.55 11.27 -1.29
CA LEU A 287 -16.72 11.15 0.16
C LEU A 287 -17.48 9.87 0.53
N VAL A 288 -18.58 9.55 -0.17
CA VAL A 288 -19.35 8.31 0.07
C VAL A 288 -18.48 7.08 -0.16
N VAL A 289 -17.74 7.04 -1.27
CA VAL A 289 -16.82 5.92 -1.58
C VAL A 289 -15.74 5.83 -0.50
N CYS A 290 -15.17 6.96 -0.07
CA CYS A 290 -14.16 6.98 0.98
C CYS A 290 -14.67 6.45 2.32
N VAL A 291 -15.84 6.96 2.74
CA VAL A 291 -16.48 6.52 3.99
C VAL A 291 -16.86 5.05 3.91
N SER A 292 -17.36 4.58 2.77
CA SER A 292 -17.72 3.17 2.59
C SER A 292 -16.49 2.26 2.61
N LEU A 293 -15.40 2.65 1.93
CA LEU A 293 -14.15 1.89 1.95
C LEU A 293 -13.51 1.90 3.34
N PHE A 294 -13.50 3.06 4.01
CA PHE A 294 -12.96 3.20 5.36
C PHE A 294 -13.79 2.40 6.37
N ALA A 295 -15.12 2.46 6.28
CA ALA A 295 -16.01 1.64 7.09
C ALA A 295 -15.82 0.14 6.80
N GLY A 296 -15.62 -0.23 5.52
CA GLY A 296 -15.31 -1.61 5.13
C GLY A 296 -13.98 -2.11 5.71
N VAL A 297 -12.91 -1.29 5.64
CA VAL A 297 -11.61 -1.63 6.24
C VAL A 297 -11.69 -1.68 7.77
N LEU A 298 -12.35 -0.70 8.39
CA LEU A 298 -12.57 -0.72 9.85
C LEU A 298 -13.44 -1.92 10.26
N GLY A 299 -14.47 -2.24 9.48
CA GLY A 299 -15.30 -3.43 9.71
C GLY A 299 -14.47 -4.72 9.59
N ALA A 300 -13.63 -4.84 8.56
CA ALA A 300 -12.75 -5.99 8.39
C ALA A 300 -11.70 -6.10 9.49
N LEU A 301 -11.16 -4.97 9.97
CA LEU A 301 -10.23 -4.95 11.12
C LEU A 301 -10.95 -5.26 12.43
N ALA A 302 -12.16 -4.74 12.63
CA ALA A 302 -12.95 -4.99 13.83
C ALA A 302 -13.58 -6.39 13.87
N SER A 303 -13.79 -7.01 12.72
CA SER A 303 -14.27 -8.39 12.59
C SER A 303 -13.14 -9.42 12.50
N ARG A 304 -11.87 -8.99 12.61
CA ARG A 304 -10.75 -9.90 12.70
C ARG A 304 -10.83 -10.55 14.09
N GLU A 305 -11.29 -11.76 14.10
CA GLU A 305 -11.27 -12.61 15.30
C GLU A 305 -9.81 -13.07 15.46
N ASP A 306 -9.22 -12.80 16.62
CA ASP A 306 -7.90 -13.34 16.94
C ASP A 306 -8.12 -14.72 17.56
N PRO A 307 -7.44 -15.77 17.09
CA PRO A 307 -7.59 -17.11 17.66
C PRO A 307 -7.10 -17.14 19.11
N ASP A 308 -7.79 -17.89 19.95
CA ASP A 308 -7.37 -18.13 21.35
C ASP A 308 -6.04 -18.85 21.43
N LEU A 309 -5.81 -19.77 20.50
CA LEU A 309 -4.56 -20.50 20.36
C LEU A 309 -4.25 -20.71 18.87
N GLN A 310 -3.01 -20.50 18.49
CA GLN A 310 -2.52 -20.81 17.16
C GLN A 310 -1.45 -21.89 17.25
N ILE A 311 -1.64 -22.96 16.48
CA ILE A 311 -0.74 -24.12 16.42
C ILE A 311 -0.19 -24.28 15.01
N ALA A 312 1.12 -24.39 14.88
CA ALA A 312 1.80 -24.70 13.63
C ALA A 312 2.11 -26.21 13.59
N VAL A 313 1.61 -26.91 12.57
CA VAL A 313 1.94 -28.32 12.30
C VAL A 313 2.98 -28.35 11.17
N VAL A 314 4.16 -28.92 11.46
CA VAL A 314 5.30 -28.94 10.52
C VAL A 314 5.69 -30.39 10.24
N HIS A 315 5.45 -30.86 9.02
CA HIS A 315 5.72 -32.23 8.59
C HIS A 315 5.97 -32.34 7.08
N ALA A 316 6.37 -33.54 6.62
CA ALA A 316 6.80 -33.72 5.25
C ALA A 316 5.70 -33.67 4.19
N GLU A 317 4.48 -34.06 4.56
CA GLU A 317 3.34 -34.20 3.65
C GLU A 317 2.20 -33.28 4.14
N ALA A 318 1.45 -32.68 3.22
CA ALA A 318 0.29 -31.87 3.60
C ALA A 318 -0.76 -32.74 4.32
N LEU A 319 -1.37 -32.21 5.37
CA LEU A 319 -2.46 -32.90 6.06
C LEU A 319 -3.64 -33.09 5.10
N PRO A 320 -4.31 -34.25 5.17
CA PRO A 320 -5.50 -34.48 4.33
C PRO A 320 -6.57 -33.41 4.55
N ASP A 321 -7.29 -33.06 3.47
CA ASP A 321 -8.42 -32.12 3.54
C ASP A 321 -9.44 -32.60 4.58
N GLY A 322 -9.81 -31.74 5.51
CA GLY A 322 -10.75 -32.06 6.57
C GLY A 322 -10.09 -32.47 7.91
N VAL A 323 -8.82 -32.87 7.96
CA VAL A 323 -8.11 -33.09 9.24
C VAL A 323 -7.94 -31.77 9.99
N LEU A 324 -7.54 -30.69 9.30
CA LEU A 324 -7.37 -29.38 9.92
C LEU A 324 -8.65 -28.85 10.57
N PRO A 325 -9.79 -28.77 9.88
CA PRO A 325 -11.03 -28.31 10.50
C PRO A 325 -11.48 -29.19 11.68
N ALA A 326 -11.34 -30.52 11.57
CA ALA A 326 -11.70 -31.44 12.65
C ALA A 326 -10.80 -31.25 13.88
N LEU A 327 -9.50 -30.98 13.64
CA LEU A 327 -8.53 -30.71 14.71
C LEU A 327 -8.82 -29.35 15.38
N GLU A 328 -9.13 -28.31 14.59
CA GLU A 328 -9.51 -26.99 15.08
C GLU A 328 -10.78 -27.06 15.95
N ASP A 329 -11.81 -27.76 15.50
CA ASP A 329 -13.05 -27.95 16.22
C ASP A 329 -12.84 -28.70 17.54
N ALA A 330 -12.08 -29.80 17.51
CA ALA A 330 -11.79 -30.61 18.68
C ALA A 330 -10.95 -29.85 19.71
N LEU A 331 -9.94 -29.11 19.27
CA LEU A 331 -9.09 -28.26 20.13
C LEU A 331 -9.87 -27.08 20.70
N SER A 332 -10.69 -26.42 19.89
CA SER A 332 -11.53 -25.30 20.34
C SER A 332 -12.49 -25.72 21.44
N ALA A 333 -13.02 -26.94 21.39
CA ALA A 333 -13.88 -27.49 22.45
C ALA A 333 -13.14 -27.73 23.76
N GLN A 334 -11.83 -27.94 23.73
CA GLN A 334 -11.03 -28.24 24.93
C GLN A 334 -10.32 -27.03 25.51
N VAL A 335 -9.85 -26.12 24.67
CA VAL A 335 -9.07 -24.93 25.05
C VAL A 335 -9.97 -23.91 25.76
N GLY A 336 -11.17 -23.69 25.25
CA GLY A 336 -12.08 -22.67 25.73
C GLY A 336 -11.68 -21.25 25.26
N ASP A 337 -12.44 -20.26 25.69
CA ASP A 337 -12.22 -18.85 25.41
C ASP A 337 -11.09 -18.30 26.29
N LEU A 338 -9.90 -18.09 25.72
CA LEU A 338 -8.72 -17.56 26.40
C LEU A 338 -8.60 -16.04 26.24
N ASN A 339 -9.07 -15.49 25.11
CA ASN A 339 -8.96 -14.07 24.81
C ASN A 339 -10.16 -13.25 25.37
N GLY A 340 -11.22 -13.92 25.83
CA GLY A 340 -12.40 -13.30 26.45
C GLY A 340 -13.38 -12.67 25.47
N ASP A 341 -13.34 -13.06 24.19
CA ASP A 341 -14.24 -12.55 23.16
C ASP A 341 -15.60 -13.27 23.10
N GLY A 342 -15.79 -14.31 23.91
CA GLY A 342 -17.00 -15.12 24.01
C GLY A 342 -17.06 -16.29 23.06
N ARG A 343 -15.98 -16.58 22.35
CA ARG A 343 -15.82 -17.73 21.46
C ARG A 343 -14.53 -18.47 21.77
N ALA A 344 -14.56 -19.78 21.71
CA ALA A 344 -13.35 -20.60 21.74
C ALA A 344 -12.97 -20.93 20.29
N TRP A 345 -11.81 -20.45 19.82
CA TRP A 345 -11.34 -20.72 18.48
C TRP A 345 -9.84 -20.98 18.45
N VAL A 346 -9.49 -22.19 18.03
CA VAL A 346 -8.10 -22.60 17.80
C VAL A 346 -7.83 -22.64 16.31
N MET A 347 -6.77 -21.99 15.87
CA MET A 347 -6.33 -22.00 14.50
C MET A 347 -5.15 -22.97 14.32
N VAL A 348 -5.25 -23.87 13.37
CA VAL A 348 -4.17 -24.81 13.05
C VAL A 348 -3.62 -24.52 11.66
N ASN A 349 -2.35 -24.16 11.59
CA ASN A 349 -1.64 -23.92 10.34
C ASN A 349 -0.83 -25.13 9.94
N ASP A 350 -1.03 -25.59 8.71
CA ASP A 350 -0.28 -26.70 8.11
C ASP A 350 0.90 -26.21 7.29
N TYR A 351 2.09 -26.70 7.60
CA TYR A 351 3.35 -26.40 6.92
C TYR A 351 4.01 -27.69 6.41
N PRO A 352 3.75 -28.07 5.15
CA PRO A 352 4.43 -29.23 4.52
C PRO A 352 5.88 -28.86 4.21
N VAL A 353 6.77 -29.07 5.19
CA VAL A 353 8.18 -28.68 5.14
C VAL A 353 9.10 -29.82 5.53
N VAL A 354 10.11 -30.07 4.69
CA VAL A 354 11.20 -31.00 4.93
C VAL A 354 12.52 -30.25 4.94
N PHE A 355 13.32 -30.42 5.97
CA PHE A 355 14.58 -29.66 6.15
C PHE A 355 15.79 -30.31 5.52
N ASP A 356 15.72 -31.62 5.14
CA ASP A 356 16.81 -32.39 4.59
C ASP A 356 16.97 -32.32 3.06
N GLY A 357 16.11 -31.56 2.39
CA GLY A 357 16.10 -31.41 0.92
C GLY A 357 15.52 -32.61 0.17
N SER A 358 14.89 -33.58 0.84
CA SER A 358 14.27 -34.75 0.22
C SER A 358 12.85 -34.49 -0.31
N ALA A 359 12.40 -33.26 -0.35
CA ALA A 359 11.05 -32.89 -0.77
C ALA A 359 10.68 -33.46 -2.16
N ARG A 360 9.51 -34.08 -2.25
CA ARG A 360 8.98 -34.62 -3.51
C ARG A 360 8.42 -33.55 -4.41
N ASP A 361 7.84 -32.51 -3.82
CA ASP A 361 7.25 -31.35 -4.51
C ASP A 361 7.94 -30.08 -4.07
N THR A 362 8.75 -29.51 -4.96
CA THR A 362 9.54 -28.30 -4.69
C THR A 362 8.68 -27.05 -4.52
N ASP A 363 7.53 -26.98 -5.20
CA ASP A 363 6.67 -25.78 -5.16
C ASP A 363 5.91 -25.73 -3.83
N ILE A 364 5.33 -26.84 -3.39
CA ILE A 364 4.65 -26.97 -2.09
C ILE A 364 5.66 -26.73 -0.96
N GLN A 365 6.83 -27.33 -1.03
CA GLN A 365 7.93 -27.14 -0.09
C GLN A 365 8.34 -25.67 0.04
N THR A 366 8.54 -25.00 -1.10
CA THR A 366 8.96 -23.59 -1.10
C THR A 366 7.87 -22.69 -0.50
N ALA A 367 6.60 -22.94 -0.84
CA ALA A 367 5.47 -22.19 -0.29
C ALA A 367 5.31 -22.45 1.21
N GLY A 368 5.41 -23.70 1.66
CA GLY A 368 5.35 -24.10 3.07
C GLY A 368 6.46 -23.46 3.88
N MET A 369 7.70 -23.51 3.38
CA MET A 369 8.85 -22.88 4.03
C MET A 369 8.68 -21.36 4.15
N ALA A 370 8.25 -20.66 3.09
CA ALA A 370 8.05 -19.23 3.13
C ALA A 370 6.97 -18.82 4.15
N ARG A 371 5.89 -19.57 4.24
CA ARG A 371 4.82 -19.36 5.23
C ARG A 371 5.32 -19.64 6.66
N LEU A 372 6.02 -20.75 6.88
CA LEU A 372 6.58 -21.11 8.18
C LEU A 372 7.56 -20.04 8.69
N VAL A 373 8.48 -19.58 7.85
CA VAL A 373 9.43 -18.50 8.22
C VAL A 373 8.69 -17.24 8.61
N THR A 374 7.61 -16.90 7.92
CA THR A 374 6.80 -15.71 8.21
C THR A 374 6.08 -15.84 9.56
N ASP A 375 5.46 -16.99 9.82
CA ASP A 375 4.76 -17.28 11.07
C ASP A 375 5.72 -17.28 12.27
N VAL A 376 6.84 -17.98 12.17
CA VAL A 376 7.88 -17.99 13.21
C VAL A 376 8.46 -16.61 13.45
N ALA A 377 8.62 -15.79 12.41
CA ALA A 377 9.12 -14.42 12.54
C ALA A 377 8.08 -13.47 13.18
N ALA A 378 6.80 -13.66 12.85
CA ALA A 378 5.70 -12.90 13.45
C ALA A 378 5.45 -13.30 14.92
N GLY A 379 5.77 -14.55 15.27
CA GLY A 379 5.49 -15.11 16.61
C GLY A 379 4.01 -15.36 16.83
N ASP A 380 3.26 -15.61 15.76
CA ASP A 380 1.81 -15.79 15.80
C ASP A 380 1.43 -17.14 16.42
N SER A 381 2.20 -18.21 16.09
CA SER A 381 1.95 -19.54 16.66
C SER A 381 2.51 -19.69 18.06
N ALA A 382 1.65 -20.09 18.98
CA ALA A 382 2.03 -20.36 20.38
C ALA A 382 2.64 -21.76 20.57
N LEU A 383 2.25 -22.73 19.73
CA LEU A 383 2.74 -24.11 19.77
C LEU A 383 3.18 -24.55 18.38
N PHE A 384 4.25 -25.34 18.33
CA PHE A 384 4.76 -25.98 17.11
C PHE A 384 4.74 -27.49 17.27
N ALA A 385 3.95 -28.17 16.47
CA ALA A 385 3.92 -29.62 16.39
C ALA A 385 4.78 -30.08 15.19
N VAL A 386 5.94 -30.69 15.44
CA VAL A 386 6.94 -30.95 14.41
C VAL A 386 7.24 -32.44 14.29
N ALA A 387 7.41 -32.93 13.06
CA ALA A 387 7.77 -34.32 12.79
C ALA A 387 9.28 -34.57 12.98
N ASP A 388 10.13 -33.65 12.55
CA ASP A 388 11.57 -33.68 12.75
C ASP A 388 12.06 -32.61 13.71
N LEU A 389 12.07 -32.97 15.00
CA LEU A 389 12.49 -32.10 16.08
C LEU A 389 13.91 -31.56 15.90
N ASN A 390 14.83 -32.41 15.48
CA ASN A 390 16.25 -32.05 15.42
C ASN A 390 16.51 -31.01 14.33
N SER A 391 15.97 -31.26 13.15
CA SER A 391 16.11 -30.32 12.03
C SER A 391 15.35 -29.00 12.29
N PHE A 392 14.21 -29.05 12.94
CA PHE A 392 13.47 -27.85 13.34
C PHE A 392 14.26 -27.00 14.35
N LEU A 393 14.79 -27.63 15.41
CA LEU A 393 15.62 -26.95 16.40
C LEU A 393 16.92 -26.40 15.82
N ALA A 394 17.52 -27.08 14.83
CA ALA A 394 18.71 -26.57 14.15
C ALA A 394 18.47 -25.21 13.46
N ASN A 395 17.23 -24.93 13.04
CA ASN A 395 16.86 -23.71 12.34
C ASN A 395 16.17 -22.66 13.24
N TYR A 396 15.47 -23.09 14.32
CA TYR A 396 14.57 -22.21 15.09
C TYR A 396 14.74 -22.33 16.62
N ALA A 397 15.89 -22.81 17.12
CA ALA A 397 16.14 -23.00 18.55
C ALA A 397 16.03 -21.71 19.38
N ASP A 398 16.20 -20.54 18.75
CA ASP A 398 16.05 -19.22 19.39
C ASP A 398 14.59 -18.78 19.54
N LYS A 399 13.68 -19.39 18.78
CA LYS A 399 12.24 -19.05 18.76
C LYS A 399 11.36 -19.97 19.58
N VAL A 400 11.82 -21.18 19.85
CA VAL A 400 11.06 -22.19 20.58
C VAL A 400 11.79 -22.68 21.84
N ASP A 401 11.04 -23.23 22.80
CA ASP A 401 11.62 -23.85 23.98
C ASP A 401 11.76 -25.37 23.76
N GLY A 402 12.94 -25.78 23.35
CA GLY A 402 13.27 -27.21 23.15
C GLY A 402 13.25 -28.04 24.44
N ALA A 403 13.39 -27.42 25.60
CA ALA A 403 13.33 -28.14 26.90
C ALA A 403 11.87 -28.48 27.29
N GLY A 404 10.91 -27.74 26.77
CA GLY A 404 9.48 -27.98 26.95
C GLY A 404 8.86 -28.93 25.91
N ALA A 405 9.69 -29.64 25.11
CA ALA A 405 9.19 -30.54 24.08
C ALA A 405 8.46 -31.76 24.66
N VAL A 406 7.23 -31.97 24.21
CA VAL A 406 6.37 -33.10 24.62
C VAL A 406 5.87 -33.84 23.38
N ARG A 407 5.82 -35.16 23.41
CA ARG A 407 5.20 -35.90 22.29
C ARG A 407 3.70 -35.59 22.22
N TRP A 408 3.15 -35.57 21.03
CA TRP A 408 1.72 -35.33 20.80
C TRP A 408 0.83 -36.24 21.67
N GLY A 409 1.11 -37.54 21.66
CA GLY A 409 0.35 -38.52 22.45
C GLY A 409 0.50 -38.39 23.97
N ASP A 410 1.56 -37.74 24.45
CA ASP A 410 1.80 -37.48 25.90
C ASP A 410 1.25 -36.11 26.34
N CYS A 411 0.81 -35.27 25.39
CA CYS A 411 0.21 -33.97 25.66
C CYS A 411 -1.26 -34.18 26.09
N PRO A 412 -1.67 -33.83 27.30
CA PRO A 412 -3.01 -34.16 27.83
C PRO A 412 -4.16 -33.61 26.97
N ILE A 413 -4.00 -32.41 26.43
CA ILE A 413 -5.01 -31.78 25.56
C ILE A 413 -5.10 -32.49 24.21
N LEU A 414 -3.98 -32.95 23.66
CA LEU A 414 -3.91 -33.57 22.34
C LEU A 414 -4.23 -35.07 22.43
N ALA A 415 -3.84 -35.73 23.52
CA ALA A 415 -4.12 -37.14 23.76
C ALA A 415 -5.61 -37.44 24.02
N GLY A 416 -6.38 -36.43 24.46
CA GLY A 416 -7.82 -36.55 24.66
C GLY A 416 -8.68 -36.40 23.40
N LEU A 417 -8.07 -36.10 22.26
CA LEU A 417 -8.78 -36.03 20.97
C LEU A 417 -9.21 -37.41 20.54
N ASP A 418 -10.49 -37.55 20.14
CA ASP A 418 -11.01 -38.83 19.68
C ASP A 418 -10.32 -39.24 18.38
N ALA A 419 -9.56 -40.32 18.48
CA ALA A 419 -8.80 -40.90 17.40
C ALA A 419 -9.64 -41.22 16.15
N GLY A 420 -10.91 -41.54 16.34
CA GLY A 420 -11.85 -41.82 15.24
C GLY A 420 -12.18 -40.61 14.38
N THR A 421 -11.97 -39.41 14.88
CA THR A 421 -12.29 -38.14 14.14
C THR A 421 -11.34 -37.90 12.98
N PHE A 422 -10.11 -38.44 13.04
CA PHE A 422 -9.05 -38.17 12.06
C PHE A 422 -8.83 -39.33 11.06
N SER A 423 -9.39 -40.51 11.33
CA SER A 423 -9.19 -41.72 10.53
C SER A 423 -10.13 -41.83 9.32
N THR A 424 -11.15 -41.00 9.20
CA THR A 424 -12.22 -41.13 8.19
C THR A 424 -12.14 -40.16 7.02
N VAL A 425 -11.09 -39.36 6.94
CA VAL A 425 -10.92 -38.47 5.79
C VAL A 425 -10.30 -39.25 4.63
N GLU A 426 -11.16 -39.82 3.78
CA GLU A 426 -10.75 -40.38 2.50
C GLU A 426 -10.26 -39.24 1.62
N ASP A 427 -8.95 -39.06 1.56
CA ASP A 427 -8.35 -38.27 0.50
C ASP A 427 -8.16 -39.18 -0.73
N VAL A 428 -8.62 -38.67 -1.89
CA VAL A 428 -8.52 -39.39 -3.18
C VAL A 428 -7.06 -39.62 -3.58
N TYR A 429 -6.10 -39.00 -2.91
CA TYR A 429 -4.69 -39.01 -3.29
C TYR A 429 -3.74 -39.63 -2.25
N THR A 430 -4.13 -39.85 -1.02
CA THR A 430 -3.24 -40.41 0.02
C THR A 430 -4.01 -41.29 0.99
N ASP A 431 -3.52 -42.57 1.14
CA ASP A 431 -3.96 -43.49 2.18
C ASP A 431 -3.32 -43.16 3.54
N VAL A 432 -3.13 -41.90 3.87
CA VAL A 432 -2.50 -41.47 5.13
C VAL A 432 -3.56 -41.33 6.21
N ASP A 433 -3.45 -42.12 7.24
CA ASP A 433 -4.24 -42.01 8.46
C ASP A 433 -3.77 -40.76 9.22
N GLY A 434 -4.61 -39.74 9.29
CA GLY A 434 -4.32 -38.47 9.96
C GLY A 434 -3.92 -38.66 11.42
N GLN A 435 -4.49 -39.65 12.12
CA GLN A 435 -4.09 -39.96 13.51
C GLN A 435 -2.66 -40.45 13.60
N THR A 436 -2.26 -41.39 12.76
CA THR A 436 -0.87 -41.95 12.75
C THR A 436 0.13 -40.84 12.47
N LEU A 437 -0.22 -39.88 11.61
CA LEU A 437 0.61 -38.74 11.27
C LEU A 437 0.78 -37.80 12.47
N LEU A 438 -0.30 -37.47 13.17
CA LEU A 438 -0.30 -36.57 14.35
C LEU A 438 0.42 -37.19 15.55
N GLU A 439 0.24 -38.51 15.81
CA GLU A 439 0.91 -39.21 16.91
C GLU A 439 2.44 -39.19 16.81
N GLY A 440 2.98 -39.07 15.60
CA GLY A 440 4.41 -38.95 15.35
C GLY A 440 5.01 -37.58 15.66
N LEU A 441 4.20 -36.59 15.93
CA LEU A 441 4.68 -35.22 16.12
C LEU A 441 5.17 -34.97 17.56
N THR A 442 6.12 -34.03 17.67
CA THR A 442 6.59 -33.47 18.95
C THR A 442 6.15 -32.04 19.06
N VAL A 443 5.48 -31.69 20.13
CA VAL A 443 4.96 -30.34 20.40
C VAL A 443 5.95 -29.53 21.20
N LEU A 444 6.21 -28.32 20.74
CA LEU A 444 7.14 -27.35 21.34
C LEU A 444 6.39 -26.03 21.58
N PRO A 445 6.54 -25.44 22.76
CA PRO A 445 6.04 -24.07 22.97
C PRO A 445 6.95 -23.05 22.30
N ALA A 446 6.34 -22.01 21.71
CA ALA A 446 7.08 -20.83 21.30
C ALA A 446 7.66 -20.14 22.54
N ARG A 447 8.80 -19.50 22.44
CA ARG A 447 9.34 -18.68 23.54
C ARG A 447 8.49 -17.45 23.85
N SER A 448 7.71 -17.01 22.88
CA SER A 448 6.72 -15.93 23.01
C SER A 448 5.38 -16.41 23.57
N ALA A 449 5.19 -17.73 23.74
CA ALA A 449 3.93 -18.27 24.23
C ALA A 449 3.60 -17.75 25.63
N GLY A 450 2.37 -17.32 25.82
CA GLY A 450 1.88 -16.88 27.11
C GLY A 450 1.80 -18.03 28.13
N GLU A 451 1.71 -17.69 29.43
CA GLU A 451 1.59 -18.68 30.50
C GLU A 451 0.39 -19.61 30.32
N GLU A 452 -0.66 -19.13 29.66
CA GLU A 452 -1.89 -19.88 29.37
C GLU A 452 -1.64 -21.01 28.34
N ALA A 453 -0.89 -20.72 27.26
CA ALA A 453 -0.50 -21.74 26.29
C ALA A 453 0.44 -22.79 26.89
N LEU A 454 1.35 -22.38 27.77
CA LEU A 454 2.23 -23.30 28.52
C LEU A 454 1.44 -24.16 29.52
N ALA A 455 0.41 -23.60 30.15
CA ALA A 455 -0.46 -24.34 31.06
C ALA A 455 -1.26 -25.43 30.33
N LEU A 456 -1.54 -25.27 29.05
CA LEU A 456 -2.22 -26.27 28.23
C LEU A 456 -1.34 -27.50 27.92
N LEU A 457 -0.02 -27.33 27.88
CA LEU A 457 0.93 -28.44 27.72
C LEU A 457 1.15 -29.22 29.04
N ALA A 458 0.87 -28.57 30.19
CA ALA A 458 1.10 -29.15 31.50
C ALA A 458 -0.15 -29.80 32.14
N ARG A 459 -1.34 -29.58 31.57
CA ARG A 459 -2.62 -30.14 32.04
C ARG A 459 -2.85 -31.51 31.42
#